data_015f77f8e63b4c9ab4d9840cf4ddacd9
#
_entry.id   015f77f8e63b4c9ab4d9840cf4ddacd9
#
_cell.length_a   1.000
_cell.length_b   1.000
_cell.length_c   1.000
_cell.angle_alpha   90.00
_cell.angle_beta   90.00
_cell.angle_gamma   90.00
#
_symmetry.space_group_name_H-M   'P 1'
#
loop_
_entity.id
_entity.type
_entity.pdbx_description
1 polymer ?
#
loop_
_entity_poly.entity_id
_entity_poly.type
_entity_poly.pdbx_seq_one_letter_code
_entity_poly.pdbx_strand_id
1 'polypeptide(L)'
;RIYALKEQNNDRIYNSPAESIGFLADSIVLNKNIANIKLEYSKGNPQKFRTIDKKIEKDGQILLIFNQPIDTPIITIIDPSDYNADKRVRFSSTKDSAFIFVKNLEFDSIKFEIANNLRILDTTVIRKSKNQKFEKVIVPITNFTNKVDRVKHITITSKYPIDNANKDKFILKEDSVERRNFQLQKDSLDTNLYHLRFNWKPKKNYELVLQEKALVGPFEEFNKEEKYNFTFNEADNYGDIKFNISNLDSNEQYIVELIDDKNNKVINSKILN
;
A
#
# COMPACT_ATOMS: atom_id res chain seq x y z
N ARG A 1 25.86 28.97 -11.86
CA ARG A 1 24.91 27.87 -11.56
C ARG A 1 24.17 28.19 -10.27
N ILE A 2 22.90 27.78 -10.17
CA ILE A 2 22.08 27.99 -8.98
C ILE A 2 21.76 26.60 -8.43
N TYR A 3 21.85 26.48 -7.08
CA TYR A 3 21.52 25.25 -6.34
C TYR A 3 20.52 25.61 -5.24
N ALA A 4 19.63 24.69 -4.93
CA ALA A 4 18.85 24.65 -3.71
C ALA A 4 19.32 23.46 -2.88
N LEU A 5 19.71 23.70 -1.62
CA LEU A 5 20.13 22.65 -0.70
C LEU A 5 19.27 22.71 0.56
N LYS A 6 18.66 21.58 0.89
CA LYS A 6 17.97 21.39 2.18
C LYS A 6 18.81 20.43 3.01
N GLU A 7 19.60 21.04 3.91
CA GLU A 7 20.55 20.32 4.76
C GLU A 7 19.94 19.83 6.07
N GLN A 8 20.71 18.98 6.76
CA GLN A 8 20.40 18.51 8.10
C GLN A 8 21.39 19.02 9.16
N ASN A 9 22.60 19.38 8.79
CA ASN A 9 23.72 19.68 9.69
C ASN A 9 24.20 21.13 9.63
N ASN A 10 23.67 21.95 8.74
CA ASN A 10 23.95 23.39 8.62
C ASN A 10 25.39 23.73 8.18
N ASP A 11 26.07 22.81 7.48
CA ASP A 11 27.45 23.01 6.99
C ASP A 11 27.52 23.59 5.56
N ARG A 12 26.38 23.75 4.87
CA ARG A 12 26.22 24.24 3.49
C ARG A 12 26.91 23.38 2.44
N ILE A 13 27.09 22.10 2.75
CA ILE A 13 27.72 21.14 1.85
C ILE A 13 26.76 19.95 1.66
N TYR A 14 26.47 19.58 0.42
CA TYR A 14 25.78 18.33 0.14
C TYR A 14 26.71 17.14 0.40
N ASN A 15 26.62 16.55 1.56
CA ASN A 15 27.48 15.45 2.00
C ASN A 15 26.74 14.20 2.47
N SER A 16 25.41 14.24 2.43
CA SER A 16 24.55 13.13 2.85
C SER A 16 23.41 12.89 1.85
N PRO A 17 23.11 11.62 1.50
CA PRO A 17 21.92 11.26 0.70
C PRO A 17 20.59 11.62 1.41
N ALA A 18 20.61 11.86 2.72
CA ALA A 18 19.45 12.32 3.48
C ALA A 18 19.10 13.79 3.22
N GLU A 19 20.03 14.55 2.71
CA GLU A 19 19.85 15.94 2.28
C GLU A 19 19.22 15.99 0.90
N SER A 20 18.50 17.08 0.62
CA SER A 20 17.89 17.25 -0.69
C SER A 20 18.64 18.32 -1.48
N ILE A 21 18.96 18.04 -2.71
CA ILE A 21 19.62 18.98 -3.62
C ILE A 21 18.81 19.16 -4.89
N GLY A 22 18.73 20.42 -5.35
CA GLY A 22 18.14 20.77 -6.63
C GLY A 22 19.07 21.69 -7.40
N PHE A 23 19.11 21.57 -8.71
CA PHE A 23 19.90 22.42 -9.59
C PHE A 23 19.25 22.55 -10.97
N LEU A 24 19.55 23.62 -11.66
CA LEU A 24 19.18 23.74 -13.06
C LEU A 24 20.17 22.98 -13.94
N ALA A 25 19.63 22.17 -14.86
CA ALA A 25 20.44 21.49 -15.87
C ALA A 25 21.07 22.49 -16.82
N ASP A 26 20.34 23.54 -17.20
CA ASP A 26 20.78 24.56 -18.14
C ASP A 26 21.59 25.68 -17.50
N SER A 27 22.45 26.29 -18.29
CA SER A 27 23.20 27.48 -17.89
C SER A 27 22.34 28.72 -18.00
N ILE A 28 22.40 29.59 -16.99
CA ILE A 28 21.77 30.90 -17.02
C ILE A 28 22.75 31.94 -17.54
N VAL A 29 22.35 32.66 -18.57
CA VAL A 29 23.13 33.81 -19.08
C VAL A 29 22.66 35.07 -18.38
N LEU A 30 23.55 35.70 -17.60
CA LEU A 30 23.25 36.88 -16.81
C LEU A 30 23.35 38.16 -17.64
N ASN A 31 22.54 38.33 -18.65
CA ASN A 31 22.46 39.53 -19.48
C ASN A 31 21.27 40.44 -19.16
N LYS A 32 20.40 40.01 -18.26
CA LYS A 32 19.20 40.71 -17.75
C LYS A 32 18.78 40.15 -16.40
N ASN A 33 17.91 40.87 -15.71
CA ASN A 33 17.28 40.36 -14.49
C ASN A 33 16.36 39.18 -14.85
N ILE A 34 16.56 38.05 -14.17
CA ILE A 34 15.75 36.85 -14.32
C ILE A 34 15.01 36.61 -13.00
N ALA A 35 13.69 36.54 -13.06
CA ALA A 35 12.84 36.28 -11.90
C ALA A 35 12.12 34.91 -12.08
N ASN A 36 11.54 34.39 -10.98
CA ASN A 36 10.73 33.18 -10.98
C ASN A 36 11.46 31.91 -11.44
N ILE A 37 12.73 31.77 -11.07
CA ILE A 37 13.47 30.52 -11.32
C ILE A 37 12.91 29.44 -10.38
N LYS A 38 12.29 28.42 -10.95
CA LYS A 38 11.79 27.27 -10.22
C LYS A 38 12.89 26.20 -10.11
N LEU A 39 13.21 25.80 -8.88
CA LEU A 39 14.13 24.71 -8.60
C LEU A 39 13.36 23.57 -7.94
N GLU A 40 13.43 22.39 -8.53
CA GLU A 40 12.96 21.17 -7.91
C GLU A 40 14.13 20.49 -7.22
N TYR A 41 13.91 20.01 -6.01
CA TYR A 41 14.94 19.31 -5.25
C TYR A 41 14.46 17.90 -4.86
N SER A 42 15.38 16.96 -4.87
CA SER A 42 15.16 15.58 -4.49
C SER A 42 16.22 15.08 -3.51
N LYS A 43 15.90 14.07 -2.75
CA LYS A 43 16.89 13.35 -1.95
C LYS A 43 17.69 12.41 -2.84
N GLY A 44 18.98 12.28 -2.55
CA GLY A 44 19.83 11.27 -3.17
C GLY A 44 19.43 9.86 -2.71
N ASN A 45 19.68 8.88 -3.55
CA ASN A 45 19.55 7.49 -3.12
C ASN A 45 20.73 7.13 -2.21
N PRO A 46 20.48 6.38 -1.11
CA PRO A 46 21.55 5.87 -0.28
C PRO A 46 22.56 5.05 -1.10
N GLN A 47 23.85 5.28 -0.88
CA GLN A 47 24.89 4.56 -1.64
C GLN A 47 24.90 3.05 -1.35
N LYS A 48 24.51 2.66 -0.15
CA LYS A 48 24.47 1.26 0.28
C LYS A 48 23.08 0.92 0.77
N PHE A 49 22.52 -0.17 0.23
CA PHE A 49 21.30 -0.76 0.74
C PHE A 49 21.51 -1.31 2.15
N ARG A 50 20.48 -1.15 3.01
CA ARG A 50 20.44 -1.77 4.34
C ARG A 50 19.02 -1.81 4.89
N THR A 51 18.76 -2.76 5.75
CA THR A 51 17.59 -2.81 6.62
C THR A 51 17.76 -1.76 7.73
N ILE A 52 16.86 -0.79 7.80
CA ILE A 52 16.93 0.33 8.77
C ILE A 52 16.04 0.10 10.00
N ASP A 53 14.99 -0.72 9.86
CA ASP A 53 14.14 -1.12 10.99
C ASP A 53 13.60 -2.53 10.79
N LYS A 54 13.30 -3.21 11.89
CA LYS A 54 12.75 -4.56 11.90
C LYS A 54 12.02 -4.84 13.20
N LYS A 55 10.82 -5.40 13.11
CA LYS A 55 10.01 -5.75 14.28
C LYS A 55 9.09 -6.93 14.02
N ILE A 56 8.66 -7.58 15.10
CA ILE A 56 7.58 -8.57 15.10
C ILE A 56 6.37 -7.90 15.73
N GLU A 57 5.30 -7.78 14.95
CA GLU A 57 4.05 -7.19 15.40
C GLU A 57 3.27 -8.14 16.31
N LYS A 58 2.23 -7.63 16.99
CA LYS A 58 1.39 -8.41 17.91
C LYS A 58 0.65 -9.56 17.22
N ASP A 59 0.37 -9.42 15.93
CA ASP A 59 -0.26 -10.45 15.10
C ASP A 59 0.73 -11.49 14.55
N GLY A 60 2.01 -11.39 14.90
CA GLY A 60 3.07 -12.27 14.42
C GLY A 60 3.64 -11.90 13.06
N GLN A 61 3.17 -10.80 12.44
CA GLN A 61 3.77 -10.26 11.23
C GLN A 61 5.19 -9.77 11.51
N ILE A 62 6.13 -10.18 10.69
CA ILE A 62 7.49 -9.66 10.71
C ILE A 62 7.59 -8.53 9.69
N LEU A 63 7.98 -7.34 10.14
CA LEU A 63 8.20 -6.16 9.31
C LEU A 63 9.70 -5.92 9.15
N LEU A 64 10.14 -5.74 7.91
CA LEU A 64 11.47 -5.23 7.57
C LEU A 64 11.29 -3.93 6.79
N ILE A 65 12.01 -2.87 7.17
CA ILE A 65 12.01 -1.58 6.49
C ILE A 65 13.40 -1.33 5.92
N PHE A 66 13.44 -0.88 4.68
CA PHE A 66 14.67 -0.65 3.94
C PHE A 66 14.89 0.85 3.72
N ASN A 67 16.15 1.25 3.56
CA ASN A 67 16.51 2.64 3.30
C ASN A 67 16.25 3.10 1.87
N GLN A 68 15.88 2.19 0.98
CA GLN A 68 15.53 2.47 -0.43
C GLN A 68 14.66 1.35 -1.00
N PRO A 69 13.86 1.63 -2.06
CA PRO A 69 13.08 0.62 -2.76
C PRO A 69 13.93 -0.48 -3.41
N ILE A 70 13.32 -1.65 -3.58
CA ILE A 70 13.92 -2.78 -4.31
C ILE A 70 13.03 -3.06 -5.53
N ASP A 71 13.60 -3.09 -6.73
CA ASP A 71 12.83 -3.29 -7.97
C ASP A 71 12.17 -4.67 -8.05
N THR A 72 12.97 -5.71 -7.83
CA THR A 72 12.53 -7.11 -7.84
C THR A 72 12.93 -7.78 -6.53
N PRO A 73 12.17 -7.47 -5.43
CA PRO A 73 12.55 -7.89 -4.10
C PRO A 73 12.33 -9.38 -3.87
N ILE A 74 13.31 -10.02 -3.28
CA ILE A 74 13.26 -11.41 -2.81
C ILE A 74 13.71 -11.45 -1.37
N ILE A 75 12.90 -12.08 -0.51
CA ILE A 75 13.22 -12.34 0.89
C ILE A 75 13.36 -13.84 1.09
N THR A 76 14.50 -14.27 1.55
CA THR A 76 14.77 -15.68 1.89
C THR A 76 15.03 -15.80 3.38
N ILE A 77 14.40 -16.78 4.03
CA ILE A 77 14.77 -17.18 5.39
C ILE A 77 15.86 -18.22 5.27
N ILE A 78 17.05 -17.86 5.77
CA ILE A 78 18.23 -18.73 5.67
C ILE A 78 18.53 -19.47 6.98
N ASP A 79 17.99 -18.99 8.08
CA ASP A 79 18.11 -19.66 9.39
C ASP A 79 16.93 -19.28 10.31
N PRO A 80 16.14 -20.24 10.80
CA PRO A 80 16.06 -21.65 10.40
C PRO A 80 15.50 -21.79 8.97
N SER A 81 16.14 -22.63 8.15
CA SER A 81 15.83 -22.75 6.71
C SER A 81 14.46 -23.38 6.41
N ASP A 82 13.92 -24.20 7.29
CA ASP A 82 12.60 -24.82 7.20
C ASP A 82 11.45 -23.79 7.16
N TYR A 83 11.62 -22.64 7.79
CA TYR A 83 10.64 -21.53 7.73
C TYR A 83 10.51 -20.90 6.34
N ASN A 84 11.49 -21.14 5.47
CA ASN A 84 11.48 -20.52 4.15
C ASN A 84 10.40 -21.08 3.21
N ALA A 85 10.05 -22.36 3.35
CA ALA A 85 9.06 -23.03 2.49
C ALA A 85 7.64 -22.49 2.70
N ASP A 86 7.27 -22.27 3.96
CA ASP A 86 5.89 -21.92 4.34
C ASP A 86 5.67 -20.42 4.54
N LYS A 87 6.67 -19.57 4.29
CA LYS A 87 6.50 -18.13 4.43
C LYS A 87 5.58 -17.53 3.38
N ARG A 88 4.91 -16.44 3.74
CA ARG A 88 4.27 -15.52 2.79
C ARG A 88 4.91 -14.15 2.93
N VAL A 89 5.19 -13.53 1.81
CA VAL A 89 5.83 -12.21 1.77
C VAL A 89 4.95 -11.25 0.96
N ARG A 90 4.72 -10.08 1.51
CA ARG A 90 4.12 -8.93 0.81
C ARG A 90 5.08 -7.77 0.89
N PHE A 91 5.03 -6.91 -0.11
CA PHE A 91 5.83 -5.68 -0.12
C PHE A 91 4.90 -4.47 -0.07
N SER A 92 5.41 -3.36 0.44
CA SER A 92 4.75 -2.06 0.30
C SER A 92 4.62 -1.69 -1.19
N SER A 93 3.71 -0.77 -1.52
CA SER A 93 3.57 -0.25 -2.89
C SER A 93 4.86 0.41 -3.39
N THR A 94 5.63 1.01 -2.48
CA THR A 94 6.94 1.62 -2.74
C THR A 94 8.09 0.61 -2.75
N LYS A 95 7.83 -0.65 -2.36
CA LYS A 95 8.83 -1.72 -2.25
C LYS A 95 10.03 -1.40 -1.34
N ASP A 96 9.83 -0.52 -0.38
CA ASP A 96 10.80 -0.17 0.66
C ASP A 96 10.55 -0.89 1.99
N SER A 97 9.54 -1.75 2.03
CA SER A 97 9.21 -2.54 3.22
C SER A 97 8.69 -3.92 2.82
N ALA A 98 9.04 -4.93 3.61
CA ALA A 98 8.56 -6.29 3.48
C ALA A 98 7.77 -6.72 4.72
N PHE A 99 6.62 -7.32 4.49
CA PHE A 99 5.76 -7.95 5.50
C PHE A 99 5.84 -9.45 5.33
N ILE A 100 6.42 -10.14 6.31
CA ILE A 100 6.65 -11.58 6.27
C ILE A 100 5.76 -12.26 7.29
N PHE A 101 5.10 -13.32 6.87
CA PHE A 101 4.21 -14.16 7.66
C PHE A 101 4.75 -15.59 7.64
N VAL A 102 4.83 -16.22 8.80
CA VAL A 102 5.30 -17.58 8.96
C VAL A 102 4.28 -18.42 9.73
N LYS A 103 4.20 -19.70 9.38
CA LYS A 103 3.25 -20.62 10.00
C LYS A 103 3.49 -20.76 11.50
N ASN A 104 4.73 -20.99 11.90
CA ASN A 104 5.10 -21.18 13.28
C ASN A 104 5.87 -19.95 13.81
N LEU A 105 5.57 -19.51 15.01
CA LEU A 105 6.24 -18.40 15.69
C LEU A 105 7.08 -18.90 16.90
N GLU A 106 7.36 -20.20 16.95
CA GLU A 106 8.18 -20.87 17.96
C GLU A 106 9.67 -20.84 17.56
N PHE A 107 10.22 -19.65 17.37
CA PHE A 107 11.64 -19.44 17.10
C PHE A 107 12.24 -18.43 18.08
N ASP A 108 13.53 -18.52 18.32
CA ASP A 108 14.28 -17.51 19.08
C ASP A 108 14.75 -16.37 18.18
N SER A 109 15.21 -16.70 17.00
CA SER A 109 15.62 -15.73 15.98
C SER A 109 15.38 -16.27 14.57
N ILE A 110 15.19 -15.34 13.63
CA ILE A 110 15.16 -15.64 12.19
C ILE A 110 16.18 -14.76 11.49
N LYS A 111 16.97 -15.37 10.62
CA LYS A 111 17.90 -14.69 9.73
C LYS A 111 17.35 -14.61 8.31
N PHE A 112 17.26 -13.40 7.81
CA PHE A 112 16.78 -13.09 6.47
C PHE A 112 17.93 -12.70 5.57
N GLU A 113 17.85 -13.14 4.33
CA GLU A 113 18.59 -12.60 3.21
C GLU A 113 17.65 -11.78 2.34
N ILE A 114 18.05 -10.56 2.01
CA ILE A 114 17.31 -9.62 1.17
C ILE A 114 18.06 -9.49 -0.15
N ALA A 115 17.37 -9.70 -1.27
CA ALA A 115 17.97 -9.63 -2.60
C ALA A 115 17.12 -8.79 -3.57
N ASN A 116 17.77 -8.21 -4.56
CA ASN A 116 17.14 -7.68 -5.76
C ASN A 116 17.45 -8.67 -6.92
N ASN A 117 16.43 -9.43 -7.31
CA ASN A 117 16.61 -10.57 -8.22
C ASN A 117 17.68 -11.54 -7.65
N LEU A 118 18.76 -11.79 -8.36
CA LEU A 118 19.85 -12.69 -7.94
C LEU A 118 20.94 -12.01 -7.10
N ARG A 119 20.89 -10.69 -6.94
CA ARG A 119 21.89 -9.93 -6.20
C ARG A 119 21.49 -9.78 -4.74
N ILE A 120 22.27 -10.37 -3.84
CA ILE A 120 22.11 -10.16 -2.39
C ILE A 120 22.46 -8.70 -2.05
N LEU A 121 21.57 -8.03 -1.33
CA LEU A 121 21.70 -6.64 -0.92
C LEU A 121 22.08 -6.52 0.57
N ASP A 122 21.42 -7.33 1.42
CA ASP A 122 21.61 -7.28 2.87
C ASP A 122 21.25 -8.62 3.52
N THR A 123 21.72 -8.81 4.75
CA THR A 123 21.36 -9.92 5.61
C THR A 123 21.03 -9.38 7.00
N THR A 124 19.89 -9.72 7.54
CA THR A 124 19.46 -9.23 8.86
C THR A 124 18.89 -10.33 9.73
N VAL A 125 19.02 -10.17 11.04
CA VAL A 125 18.49 -11.11 12.05
C VAL A 125 17.47 -10.40 12.91
N ILE A 126 16.31 -11.01 13.09
CA ILE A 126 15.32 -10.57 14.07
C ILE A 126 15.26 -11.59 15.21
N ARG A 127 15.07 -11.10 16.43
CA ARG A 127 14.93 -11.96 17.63
C ARG A 127 13.56 -11.76 18.26
N LYS A 128 12.95 -12.86 18.69
CA LYS A 128 11.70 -12.83 19.44
C LYS A 128 11.99 -12.60 20.92
N SER A 129 11.18 -11.77 21.57
CA SER A 129 11.24 -11.63 23.03
C SER A 129 10.67 -12.89 23.71
N LYS A 130 11.31 -13.37 24.77
CA LYS A 130 10.97 -14.65 25.45
C LYS A 130 9.49 -14.83 25.83
N ASN A 131 8.79 -13.73 26.16
CA ASN A 131 7.40 -13.77 26.62
C ASN A 131 6.43 -13.18 25.59
N GLN A 132 6.83 -13.01 24.35
CA GLN A 132 6.00 -12.42 23.31
C GLN A 132 4.90 -13.42 22.90
N LYS A 133 3.66 -13.00 23.13
CA LYS A 133 2.46 -13.73 22.66
C LYS A 133 1.95 -13.08 21.39
N PHE A 134 1.44 -13.91 20.49
CA PHE A 134 0.90 -13.47 19.22
C PHE A 134 -0.57 -13.85 19.10
N GLU A 135 -1.35 -12.96 18.54
CA GLU A 135 -2.74 -13.20 18.20
C GLU A 135 -2.92 -13.14 16.67
N LYS A 136 -2.87 -14.32 16.05
CA LYS A 136 -3.02 -14.43 14.59
C LYS A 136 -4.50 -14.41 14.22
N VAL A 137 -5.03 -13.22 13.98
CA VAL A 137 -6.43 -13.00 13.60
C VAL A 137 -6.48 -12.17 12.32
N ILE A 138 -7.30 -12.58 11.37
CA ILE A 138 -7.63 -11.76 10.22
C ILE A 138 -8.63 -10.70 10.64
N VAL A 139 -8.21 -9.44 10.61
CA VAL A 139 -9.09 -8.30 10.83
C VAL A 139 -9.49 -7.75 9.45
N PRO A 140 -10.77 -7.87 9.05
CA PRO A 140 -11.21 -7.33 7.77
C PRO A 140 -11.10 -5.80 7.75
N ILE A 141 -10.61 -5.28 6.64
CA ILE A 141 -10.52 -3.84 6.37
C ILE A 141 -11.38 -3.56 5.15
N THR A 142 -12.34 -2.66 5.31
CA THR A 142 -13.22 -2.22 4.23
C THR A 142 -12.85 -0.82 3.77
N ASN A 143 -13.18 -0.47 2.53
CA ASN A 143 -12.97 0.86 1.98
C ASN A 143 -14.08 1.86 2.36
N PHE A 144 -14.92 1.52 3.33
CA PHE A 144 -16.01 2.37 3.82
C PHE A 144 -16.15 2.23 5.34
N THR A 145 -16.87 3.16 5.95
CA THR A 145 -17.30 3.09 7.35
C THR A 145 -18.82 2.90 7.44
N ASN A 146 -19.59 3.98 7.31
CA ASN A 146 -21.07 3.98 7.32
C ASN A 146 -21.69 4.48 6.02
N LYS A 147 -20.88 5.04 5.13
CA LYS A 147 -21.28 5.49 3.79
C LYS A 147 -20.33 4.94 2.74
N VAL A 148 -20.87 4.37 1.68
CA VAL A 148 -20.14 3.90 0.52
C VAL A 148 -20.22 4.92 -0.60
N ASP A 149 -19.08 5.19 -1.20
CA ASP A 149 -18.99 6.02 -2.39
C ASP A 149 -19.64 5.27 -3.56
N ARG A 150 -20.62 5.91 -4.22
CA ARG A 150 -21.37 5.33 -5.33
C ARG A 150 -20.49 4.86 -6.50
N VAL A 151 -19.39 5.54 -6.72
CA VAL A 151 -18.46 5.26 -7.83
C VAL A 151 -17.48 4.14 -7.49
N LYS A 152 -17.31 3.84 -6.21
CA LYS A 152 -16.36 2.82 -5.75
C LYS A 152 -17.06 1.50 -5.48
N HIS A 153 -16.43 0.42 -5.90
CA HIS A 153 -16.84 -0.91 -5.46
C HIS A 153 -16.50 -1.11 -3.99
N ILE A 154 -17.32 -1.88 -3.27
CA ILE A 154 -16.97 -2.32 -1.93
C ILE A 154 -15.79 -3.27 -2.04
N THR A 155 -14.75 -2.99 -1.28
CA THR A 155 -13.58 -3.83 -1.17
C THR A 155 -13.36 -4.29 0.26
N ILE A 156 -12.87 -5.51 0.39
CA ILE A 156 -12.52 -6.14 1.66
C ILE A 156 -11.09 -6.66 1.52
N THR A 157 -10.24 -6.25 2.41
CA THR A 157 -8.84 -6.68 2.51
C THR A 157 -8.47 -6.94 3.96
N SER A 158 -7.25 -7.30 4.23
CA SER A 158 -6.71 -7.45 5.58
C SER A 158 -5.23 -7.12 5.58
N LYS A 159 -4.71 -6.73 6.73
CA LYS A 159 -3.27 -6.63 6.96
C LYS A 159 -2.61 -8.02 6.84
N TYR A 160 -3.24 -9.04 7.40
CA TYR A 160 -2.83 -10.44 7.29
C TYR A 160 -3.24 -11.02 5.92
N PRO A 161 -2.44 -11.92 5.30
CA PRO A 161 -2.81 -12.53 4.04
C PRO A 161 -4.13 -13.28 4.10
N ILE A 162 -4.95 -13.14 3.04
CA ILE A 162 -6.20 -13.88 2.86
C ILE A 162 -5.98 -14.88 1.72
N ASP A 163 -6.00 -16.17 2.02
CA ASP A 163 -5.92 -17.22 1.00
C ASP A 163 -7.28 -17.49 0.36
N ASN A 164 -8.31 -17.55 1.19
CA ASN A 164 -9.66 -17.85 0.76
C ASN A 164 -10.71 -17.00 1.44
N ALA A 165 -11.79 -16.69 0.72
CA ALA A 165 -13.00 -16.06 1.24
C ALA A 165 -14.21 -16.98 0.93
N ASN A 166 -14.87 -17.47 1.98
CA ASN A 166 -16.04 -18.32 1.87
C ASN A 166 -17.31 -17.47 1.72
N LYS A 167 -17.83 -17.37 0.49
CA LYS A 167 -19.01 -16.55 0.17
C LYS A 167 -20.23 -16.92 1.03
N ASP A 168 -20.43 -18.17 1.40
CA ASP A 168 -21.60 -18.62 2.16
C ASP A 168 -21.62 -18.06 3.60
N LYS A 169 -20.48 -17.55 4.07
CA LYS A 169 -20.33 -16.90 5.37
C LYS A 169 -20.43 -15.38 5.30
N PHE A 170 -20.75 -14.83 4.14
CA PHE A 170 -21.10 -13.44 3.96
C PHE A 170 -22.60 -13.28 3.92
N ILE A 171 -23.16 -12.59 4.86
CA ILE A 171 -24.60 -12.29 4.90
C ILE A 171 -24.78 -10.83 4.54
N LEU A 172 -25.44 -10.58 3.41
CA LEU A 172 -25.81 -9.23 2.98
C LEU A 172 -27.32 -9.05 3.19
N LYS A 173 -27.72 -7.97 3.87
CA LYS A 173 -29.13 -7.57 3.98
C LYS A 173 -29.34 -6.19 3.38
N GLU A 174 -30.45 -6.02 2.69
CA GLU A 174 -30.99 -4.75 2.17
C GLU A 174 -32.32 -4.47 2.87
N ASP A 175 -32.42 -3.39 3.65
CA ASP A 175 -33.60 -3.07 4.49
C ASP A 175 -34.07 -4.28 5.34
N SER A 176 -33.12 -4.97 5.99
CA SER A 176 -33.33 -6.17 6.81
C SER A 176 -33.67 -7.46 6.02
N VAL A 177 -33.79 -7.40 4.70
CA VAL A 177 -34.05 -8.58 3.86
C VAL A 177 -32.72 -9.16 3.35
N GLU A 178 -32.47 -10.44 3.64
CA GLU A 178 -31.27 -11.12 3.17
C GLU A 178 -31.20 -11.19 1.63
N ARG A 179 -30.01 -10.92 1.09
CA ARG A 179 -29.70 -10.95 -0.36
C ARG A 179 -28.55 -11.91 -0.60
N ARG A 180 -28.74 -12.90 -1.46
CA ARG A 180 -27.74 -13.91 -1.82
C ARG A 180 -27.15 -13.71 -3.22
N ASN A 181 -27.71 -12.80 -4.01
CA ASN A 181 -27.32 -12.52 -5.39
C ASN A 181 -26.16 -11.53 -5.52
N PHE A 182 -25.33 -11.39 -4.50
CA PHE A 182 -24.08 -10.64 -4.59
C PHE A 182 -22.96 -11.53 -5.15
N GLN A 183 -21.92 -10.87 -5.68
CA GLN A 183 -20.70 -11.53 -6.15
C GLN A 183 -19.53 -11.13 -5.25
N LEU A 184 -18.71 -12.12 -4.90
CA LEU A 184 -17.45 -11.92 -4.20
C LEU A 184 -16.33 -12.38 -5.13
N GLN A 185 -15.46 -11.47 -5.54
CA GLN A 185 -14.41 -11.72 -6.51
C GLN A 185 -13.06 -11.32 -5.93
N LYS A 186 -12.09 -12.22 -5.98
CA LYS A 186 -10.70 -11.94 -5.66
C LYS A 186 -10.11 -11.01 -6.72
N ASP A 187 -9.34 -10.00 -6.32
CA ASP A 187 -8.63 -9.13 -7.25
C ASP A 187 -7.52 -9.90 -7.98
N SER A 188 -7.25 -9.54 -9.23
CA SER A 188 -6.25 -10.22 -10.05
C SER A 188 -4.82 -9.75 -9.79
N LEU A 189 -4.65 -8.53 -9.29
CA LEU A 189 -3.34 -7.91 -9.03
C LEU A 189 -2.99 -7.97 -7.54
N ASP A 190 -3.95 -7.67 -6.68
CA ASP A 190 -3.80 -7.80 -5.22
C ASP A 190 -4.57 -9.02 -4.71
N THR A 191 -3.89 -10.14 -4.57
CA THR A 191 -4.49 -11.39 -4.11
C THR A 191 -5.05 -11.31 -2.68
N ASN A 192 -4.81 -10.23 -1.96
CA ASN A 192 -5.35 -9.97 -0.61
C ASN A 192 -6.59 -9.07 -0.63
N LEU A 193 -7.07 -8.68 -1.80
CA LEU A 193 -8.21 -7.80 -2.00
C LEU A 193 -9.37 -8.57 -2.61
N TYR A 194 -10.56 -8.40 -2.04
CA TYR A 194 -11.81 -8.94 -2.55
C TYR A 194 -12.78 -7.82 -2.88
N HIS A 195 -13.43 -7.93 -4.01
CA HIS A 195 -14.50 -7.03 -4.45
C HIS A 195 -15.85 -7.67 -4.16
N LEU A 196 -16.68 -6.97 -3.40
CA LEU A 196 -18.08 -7.30 -3.17
C LEU A 196 -18.94 -6.50 -4.14
N ARG A 197 -19.58 -7.17 -5.07
CA ARG A 197 -20.46 -6.56 -6.09
C ARG A 197 -21.91 -6.95 -5.85
N PHE A 198 -22.77 -5.95 -5.89
CA PHE A 198 -24.22 -6.12 -5.77
C PHE A 198 -24.90 -4.98 -6.56
N ASN A 199 -26.20 -5.12 -6.84
CA ASN A 199 -26.98 -4.04 -7.44
C ASN A 199 -27.43 -3.06 -6.35
N TRP A 200 -26.51 -2.20 -5.94
CA TRP A 200 -26.69 -1.24 -4.87
C TRP A 200 -27.74 -0.18 -5.24
N LYS A 201 -28.68 0.10 -4.34
CA LYS A 201 -29.74 1.10 -4.52
C LYS A 201 -29.52 2.28 -3.58
N PRO A 202 -29.74 3.52 -4.03
CA PRO A 202 -29.72 4.68 -3.13
C PRO A 202 -30.87 4.58 -2.11
N LYS A 203 -30.73 5.29 -0.99
CA LYS A 203 -31.73 5.37 0.08
C LYS A 203 -32.11 4.02 0.71
N LYS A 204 -31.26 3.03 0.58
CA LYS A 204 -31.38 1.72 1.24
C LYS A 204 -30.37 1.57 2.34
N ASN A 205 -30.77 0.87 3.40
CA ASN A 205 -29.87 0.48 4.49
C ASN A 205 -29.32 -0.92 4.19
N TYR A 206 -28.01 -1.05 4.29
CA TYR A 206 -27.32 -2.32 4.09
C TYR A 206 -26.64 -2.76 5.37
N GLU A 207 -26.69 -4.05 5.61
CA GLU A 207 -25.93 -4.73 6.66
C GLU A 207 -25.12 -5.83 6.00
N LEU A 208 -23.80 -5.79 6.17
CA LEU A 208 -22.90 -6.87 5.77
C LEU A 208 -22.35 -7.52 7.03
N VAL A 209 -22.60 -8.82 7.20
CA VAL A 209 -22.01 -9.63 8.27
C VAL A 209 -21.01 -10.59 7.65
N LEU A 210 -19.75 -10.50 8.09
CA LEU A 210 -18.73 -11.50 7.86
C LEU A 210 -18.74 -12.42 9.08
N GLN A 211 -19.31 -13.61 8.93
CA GLN A 211 -19.30 -14.61 9.99
C GLN A 211 -17.88 -15.08 10.29
N GLU A 212 -17.71 -15.71 11.44
CA GLU A 212 -16.43 -16.36 11.78
C GLU A 212 -15.97 -17.31 10.67
N LYS A 213 -14.69 -17.23 10.29
CA LYS A 213 -14.08 -17.98 9.19
C LYS A 213 -14.67 -17.66 7.80
N ALA A 214 -15.19 -16.45 7.60
CA ALA A 214 -15.54 -15.95 6.28
C ALA A 214 -14.27 -15.67 5.44
N LEU A 215 -13.21 -15.23 6.11
CA LEU A 215 -11.87 -15.04 5.54
C LEU A 215 -10.90 -15.99 6.23
N VAL A 216 -10.12 -16.72 5.46
CA VAL A 216 -9.13 -17.69 5.96
C VAL A 216 -7.77 -17.38 5.35
N GLY A 217 -6.75 -17.34 6.19
CA GLY A 217 -5.36 -17.11 5.82
C GLY A 217 -4.60 -18.39 5.45
N PRO A 218 -3.33 -18.24 5.07
CA PRO A 218 -2.51 -19.35 4.58
C PRO A 218 -2.13 -20.37 5.66
N PHE A 219 -2.26 -20.03 6.95
CA PHE A 219 -1.89 -20.91 8.07
C PHE A 219 -3.08 -21.13 9.01
N GLU A 220 -4.29 -21.16 8.43
CA GLU A 220 -5.57 -21.39 9.13
C GLU A 220 -6.01 -20.23 10.05
N GLU A 221 -5.39 -19.06 9.95
CA GLU A 221 -5.90 -17.84 10.59
C GLU A 221 -7.26 -17.48 9.98
N PHE A 222 -8.14 -16.89 10.78
CA PHE A 222 -9.46 -16.50 10.32
C PHE A 222 -9.96 -15.23 11.03
N ASN A 223 -10.98 -14.61 10.44
CA ASN A 223 -11.68 -13.49 11.06
C ASN A 223 -12.68 -13.97 12.12
N LYS A 224 -12.82 -13.19 13.18
CA LYS A 224 -14.01 -13.24 14.05
C LYS A 224 -15.22 -12.68 13.30
N GLU A 225 -16.42 -12.86 13.86
CA GLU A 225 -17.60 -12.23 13.27
C GLU A 225 -17.49 -10.71 13.31
N GLU A 226 -17.76 -10.06 12.18
CA GLU A 226 -17.74 -8.62 12.01
C GLU A 226 -19.01 -8.16 11.30
N LYS A 227 -19.54 -7.01 11.72
CA LYS A 227 -20.78 -6.45 11.22
C LYS A 227 -20.60 -5.00 10.78
N TYR A 228 -21.00 -4.71 9.56
CA TYR A 228 -20.91 -3.40 8.93
C TYR A 228 -22.31 -2.92 8.51
N ASN A 229 -22.72 -1.74 9.01
CA ASN A 229 -23.95 -1.07 8.59
C ASN A 229 -23.58 0.14 7.72
N PHE A 230 -24.19 0.27 6.55
CA PHE A 230 -23.86 1.34 5.62
C PHE A 230 -25.01 1.70 4.69
N THR A 231 -24.88 2.87 4.07
CA THR A 231 -25.76 3.36 3.00
C THR A 231 -24.90 3.79 1.82
N PHE A 232 -25.50 3.90 0.66
CA PHE A 232 -24.82 4.50 -0.50
C PHE A 232 -25.10 5.99 -0.59
N ASN A 233 -24.08 6.75 -1.02
CA ASN A 233 -24.24 8.16 -1.31
C ASN A 233 -25.28 8.37 -2.41
N GLU A 234 -26.08 9.41 -2.27
CA GLU A 234 -27.07 9.81 -3.28
C GLU A 234 -26.38 10.43 -4.52
N ALA A 235 -27.08 10.41 -5.64
CA ALA A 235 -26.57 10.98 -6.88
C ALA A 235 -26.26 12.48 -6.77
N ASP A 236 -27.01 13.20 -5.96
CA ASP A 236 -26.91 14.64 -5.74
C ASP A 236 -25.56 15.06 -5.09
N ASN A 237 -24.83 14.11 -4.53
CA ASN A 237 -23.47 14.32 -3.98
C ASN A 237 -22.36 14.23 -5.04
N TYR A 238 -22.69 13.99 -6.29
CA TYR A 238 -21.74 13.82 -7.37
C TYR A 238 -22.01 14.77 -8.51
N GLY A 239 -20.97 15.24 -9.15
CA GLY A 239 -21.00 16.00 -10.40
C GLY A 239 -20.08 15.36 -11.41
N ASP A 240 -20.44 15.54 -12.69
CA ASP A 240 -19.58 15.16 -13.79
C ASP A 240 -18.80 16.38 -14.27
N ILE A 241 -17.49 16.25 -14.40
CA ILE A 241 -16.63 17.27 -14.99
C ILE A 241 -16.09 16.72 -16.30
N LYS A 242 -16.37 17.41 -17.41
CA LYS A 242 -15.84 17.09 -18.72
C LYS A 242 -14.73 18.07 -19.09
N PHE A 243 -13.54 17.54 -19.28
CA PHE A 243 -12.41 18.32 -19.79
C PHE A 243 -12.24 18.06 -21.28
N ASN A 244 -12.21 19.11 -22.07
CA ASN A 244 -11.83 19.08 -23.48
C ASN A 244 -10.44 19.70 -23.59
N ILE A 245 -9.46 18.87 -23.91
CA ILE A 245 -8.07 19.30 -24.08
C ILE A 245 -7.79 19.29 -25.60
N SER A 246 -7.34 20.42 -26.12
CA SER A 246 -7.03 20.58 -27.54
C SER A 246 -5.61 21.10 -27.72
N ASN A 247 -5.09 21.01 -28.96
CA ASN A 247 -3.76 21.48 -29.35
C ASN A 247 -2.60 20.77 -28.64
N LEU A 248 -2.77 19.48 -28.33
CA LEU A 248 -1.67 18.64 -27.85
C LEU A 248 -0.77 18.26 -29.03
N ASP A 249 0.54 18.26 -28.82
CA ASP A 249 1.50 17.73 -29.77
C ASP A 249 1.44 16.20 -29.75
N SER A 250 1.20 15.57 -30.90
CA SER A 250 1.11 14.11 -31.02
C SER A 250 2.43 13.37 -30.77
N ASN A 251 3.56 14.08 -30.72
CA ASN A 251 4.89 13.51 -30.42
C ASN A 251 5.22 13.55 -28.92
N GLU A 252 4.37 14.21 -28.11
CA GLU A 252 4.58 14.36 -26.67
C GLU A 252 3.59 13.53 -25.88
N GLN A 253 4.01 13.06 -24.70
CA GLN A 253 3.16 12.36 -23.76
C GLN A 253 2.72 13.32 -22.67
N TYR A 254 1.42 13.40 -22.41
CA TYR A 254 0.85 14.29 -21.41
C TYR A 254 0.27 13.51 -20.25
N ILE A 255 0.36 14.06 -19.06
CA ILE A 255 -0.28 13.52 -17.86
C ILE A 255 -1.28 14.57 -17.37
N VAL A 256 -2.54 14.14 -17.22
CA VAL A 256 -3.59 14.94 -16.60
C VAL A 256 -3.80 14.44 -15.19
N GLU A 257 -3.64 15.32 -14.22
CA GLU A 257 -3.80 14.98 -12.80
C GLU A 257 -4.93 15.80 -12.18
N LEU A 258 -5.79 15.12 -11.43
CA LEU A 258 -6.73 15.73 -10.51
C LEU A 258 -6.08 15.81 -9.15
N ILE A 259 -5.85 17.01 -8.65
CA ILE A 259 -5.12 17.26 -7.40
C ILE A 259 -6.10 17.85 -6.37
N ASP A 260 -6.05 17.33 -5.14
CA ASP A 260 -6.68 17.97 -3.98
C ASP A 260 -5.85 19.19 -3.57
N ASP A 261 -6.42 20.38 -3.80
CA ASP A 261 -5.77 21.68 -3.55
C ASP A 261 -5.40 21.87 -2.06
N LYS A 262 -6.14 21.28 -1.13
CA LYS A 262 -5.88 21.42 0.31
C LYS A 262 -4.66 20.64 0.78
N ASN A 263 -4.45 19.45 0.20
CA ASN A 263 -3.42 18.52 0.64
C ASN A 263 -2.32 18.33 -0.40
N ASN A 264 -2.41 18.98 -1.55
CA ASN A 264 -1.54 18.81 -2.71
C ASN A 264 -1.36 17.32 -3.11
N LYS A 265 -2.43 16.55 -2.95
CA LYS A 265 -2.44 15.10 -3.20
C LYS A 265 -3.09 14.80 -4.55
N VAL A 266 -2.39 14.05 -5.38
CA VAL A 266 -2.97 13.52 -6.62
C VAL A 266 -4.08 12.54 -6.27
N ILE A 267 -5.32 12.87 -6.66
CA ILE A 267 -6.52 12.03 -6.48
C ILE A 267 -6.62 11.01 -7.60
N ASN A 268 -6.33 11.46 -8.82
CA ASN A 268 -6.37 10.62 -10.01
C ASN A 268 -5.41 11.18 -11.06
N SER A 269 -4.84 10.30 -11.87
CA SER A 269 -3.98 10.68 -13.00
C SER A 269 -4.35 9.86 -14.23
N LYS A 270 -4.23 10.46 -15.40
CA LYS A 270 -4.44 9.81 -16.70
C LYS A 270 -3.37 10.26 -17.68
N ILE A 271 -2.74 9.29 -18.31
CA ILE A 271 -1.80 9.52 -19.40
C ILE A 271 -2.63 9.70 -20.69
N LEU A 272 -2.35 10.75 -21.44
CA LEU A 272 -2.89 11.00 -22.76
C LEU A 272 -1.79 10.69 -23.78
N ASN A 273 -2.11 9.83 -24.74
CA ASN A 273 -1.25 9.46 -25.86
C ASN A 273 -1.74 10.16 -27.13
#